data_03e829283474dc7bbd76a918483e35f2
#
_entry.id   03e829283474dc7bbd76a918483e35f2
#
_cell.length_a   1.000
_cell.length_b   1.000
_cell.length_c   1.000
_cell.angle_alpha   90.00
_cell.angle_beta   90.00
_cell.angle_gamma   90.00
#
_symmetry.space_group_name_H-M   'P 1'
#
loop_
_entity.id
_entity.type
_entity.pdbx_description
1 polymer ?
#
loop_
_entity_poly.entity_id
_entity_poly.type
_entity_poly.pdbx_seq_one_letter_code
_entity_poly.pdbx_strand_id
1 'polypeptide(L)'
;MRGGAEAWTRAKDWSLDGLVAAHATAVVDARVVADADAERRTFAYCEESHPAVRDGTFEAPSVMVRMPFATAVAGVLRANGGGGAYVQTAAPPEMLRACEGGASDAFGALGEESQARRLWLALAGSVSPLHFDASWSTLTQIGEGRRRMLLYQPYALRSVGLYPNWHPLRRRGRHFPESACAWEAVVEPGDVLVFPPRWAHYTESLGDRVSIAITQRFTRPRDAQRLDTVAAKFRHWMEKSDRPNALARLVSSGLVDECVGAVLPRDARTGEVERGDQSGWMSTENDEWRHAAIDAVSVAREHIAEDDLIGIYCRGSVARGEARSMISDVDLIVVTRGADVPEDLIREDVTRRLKPRFSHVVKKFDIRFEFADSVESVVSGEAHSVDVFVLSTQCVTICGSPLPDLLPSSARVPKPRALTSVRGDVADALNHGSERAIVWALKRLIRAAYERYALPHGEVGFTRDLYHSVRLAALHADLDITSDLATALVVCVHSPKSTYGDLLWRAQSAALCRRILVLLQ
;
A
#
# COMPACT_ATOMS: atom_id res chain seq x y z
N MET A 1 16.95 -20.72 11.68
CA MET A 1 18.16 -21.16 12.42
C MET A 1 17.69 -22.15 13.49
N ARG A 2 17.93 -23.41 13.28
CA ARG A 2 17.64 -24.45 14.28
C ARG A 2 18.57 -24.28 15.47
N GLY A 3 18.05 -24.41 16.70
CA GLY A 3 18.84 -24.23 17.91
C GLY A 3 19.44 -22.83 18.12
N GLY A 4 19.01 -21.83 17.36
CA GLY A 4 19.60 -20.49 17.41
C GLY A 4 19.44 -19.76 18.76
N ALA A 5 18.50 -20.21 19.60
CA ALA A 5 18.30 -19.69 20.94
C ALA A 5 19.13 -20.43 22.02
N GLU A 6 19.87 -21.46 21.66
CA GLU A 6 20.76 -22.18 22.62
C GLU A 6 21.84 -21.28 23.20
N ALA A 7 22.23 -20.22 22.46
CA ALA A 7 23.14 -19.19 22.93
C ALA A 7 22.53 -18.27 24.02
N TRP A 8 21.21 -18.33 24.25
CA TRP A 8 20.54 -17.60 25.33
C TRP A 8 20.66 -18.41 26.60
N THR A 9 21.64 -18.10 27.41
CA THR A 9 22.12 -18.90 28.54
C THR A 9 21.06 -19.26 29.59
N ARG A 10 19.88 -18.64 29.58
CA ARG A 10 18.78 -18.90 30.51
C ARG A 10 17.44 -19.21 29.82
N ALA A 11 17.41 -19.47 28.52
CA ALA A 11 16.17 -19.82 27.83
C ALA A 11 15.52 -21.10 28.40
N LYS A 12 16.31 -21.94 29.03
CA LYS A 12 15.83 -23.17 29.70
C LYS A 12 14.91 -22.88 30.89
N ASP A 13 15.01 -21.69 31.49
CA ASP A 13 14.22 -21.29 32.66
C ASP A 13 12.85 -20.70 32.28
N TRP A 14 12.56 -20.59 30.98
CA TRP A 14 11.33 -19.98 30.49
C TRP A 14 10.19 -21.02 30.34
N SER A 15 9.79 -21.59 31.47
CA SER A 15 8.50 -22.25 31.58
C SER A 15 7.40 -21.22 31.89
N LEU A 16 6.16 -21.53 31.54
CA LEU A 16 5.03 -20.65 31.87
C LEU A 16 4.91 -20.43 33.38
N ASP A 17 5.05 -21.52 34.16
CA ASP A 17 4.99 -21.46 35.62
C ASP A 17 6.13 -20.63 36.21
N GLY A 18 7.34 -20.79 35.68
CA GLY A 18 8.50 -19.99 36.10
C GLY A 18 8.31 -18.49 35.82
N LEU A 19 7.77 -18.14 34.65
CA LEU A 19 7.45 -16.75 34.31
C LEU A 19 6.37 -16.17 35.21
N VAL A 20 5.31 -16.93 35.48
CA VAL A 20 4.23 -16.48 36.39
C VAL A 20 4.76 -16.32 37.81
N ALA A 21 5.55 -17.27 38.32
CA ALA A 21 6.11 -17.18 39.66
C ALA A 21 7.02 -15.95 39.84
N ALA A 22 7.81 -15.62 38.80
CA ALA A 22 8.75 -14.51 38.86
C ALA A 22 8.11 -13.13 38.57
N HIS A 23 7.03 -13.08 37.78
CA HIS A 23 6.53 -11.84 37.19
C HIS A 23 5.01 -11.66 37.29
N ALA A 24 4.31 -12.34 38.21
CA ALA A 24 2.86 -12.36 38.34
C ALA A 24 2.20 -10.97 38.31
N THR A 25 2.82 -10.00 38.97
CA THR A 25 2.30 -8.63 39.11
C THR A 25 2.78 -7.66 38.03
N ALA A 26 3.71 -8.08 37.16
CA ALA A 26 4.17 -7.23 36.06
C ALA A 26 3.00 -6.85 35.17
N VAL A 27 2.91 -5.57 34.79
CA VAL A 27 1.83 -5.07 33.94
C VAL A 27 2.17 -5.36 32.48
N VAL A 28 1.28 -6.06 31.80
CA VAL A 28 1.44 -6.47 30.41
C VAL A 28 0.25 -6.07 29.56
N ASP A 29 0.47 -5.95 28.26
CA ASP A 29 -0.56 -5.74 27.26
C ASP A 29 -1.02 -7.12 26.72
N ALA A 30 -2.31 -7.38 26.76
CA ALA A 30 -2.92 -8.60 26.20
C ALA A 30 -4.06 -8.23 25.25
N ARG A 31 -4.12 -8.91 24.11
CA ARG A 31 -5.29 -8.83 23.25
C ARG A 31 -6.38 -9.76 23.75
N VAL A 32 -7.57 -9.24 23.82
CA VAL A 32 -8.75 -9.97 24.24
C VAL A 32 -9.76 -9.95 23.08
N VAL A 33 -10.36 -11.08 22.79
CA VAL A 33 -11.44 -11.22 21.83
C VAL A 33 -12.77 -11.41 22.56
N ALA A 34 -13.85 -10.91 21.95
CA ALA A 34 -15.20 -11.14 22.47
C ALA A 34 -15.58 -12.64 22.39
N ASP A 35 -16.52 -13.06 23.22
CA ASP A 35 -16.92 -14.48 23.38
C ASP A 35 -17.35 -15.16 22.07
N ALA A 36 -17.99 -14.42 21.17
CA ALA A 36 -18.44 -14.96 19.88
C ALA A 36 -17.29 -15.38 18.94
N ASP A 37 -16.11 -14.73 19.07
CA ASP A 37 -14.92 -15.03 18.28
C ASP A 37 -13.92 -15.93 19.00
N ALA A 38 -14.19 -16.28 20.26
CA ALA A 38 -13.31 -17.08 21.10
C ALA A 38 -13.07 -18.49 20.53
N GLU A 39 -14.04 -19.08 19.85
CA GLU A 39 -13.89 -20.38 19.19
C GLU A 39 -12.82 -20.37 18.08
N ARG A 40 -12.63 -19.24 17.41
CA ARG A 40 -11.65 -19.10 16.33
C ARG A 40 -10.27 -18.66 16.79
N ARG A 41 -10.13 -18.20 18.04
CA ARG A 41 -8.87 -17.67 18.63
C ARG A 41 -8.06 -16.81 17.68
N THR A 42 -8.76 -15.97 16.91
CA THR A 42 -8.14 -15.09 15.92
C THR A 42 -7.91 -13.71 16.54
N PHE A 43 -6.64 -13.38 16.79
CA PHE A 43 -6.24 -12.13 17.40
C PHE A 43 -5.78 -11.13 16.34
N ALA A 44 -6.74 -10.51 15.69
CA ALA A 44 -6.48 -9.53 14.66
C ALA A 44 -6.05 -8.19 15.24
N TYR A 45 -4.92 -7.70 14.77
CA TYR A 45 -4.45 -6.36 15.08
C TYR A 45 -5.31 -5.30 14.40
N CYS A 46 -5.62 -4.21 15.11
CA CYS A 46 -6.14 -2.98 14.54
C CYS A 46 -5.38 -1.76 15.07
N GLU A 47 -5.46 -0.65 14.37
CA GLU A 47 -4.89 0.62 14.79
C GLU A 47 -5.83 1.30 15.79
N GLU A 48 -5.58 1.12 17.08
CA GLU A 48 -6.44 1.63 18.16
C GLU A 48 -6.50 3.16 18.24
N SER A 49 -5.46 3.84 17.73
CA SER A 49 -5.43 5.30 17.63
C SER A 49 -6.26 5.84 16.46
N HIS A 50 -6.79 4.96 15.60
CA HIS A 50 -7.59 5.38 14.45
C HIS A 50 -8.90 6.04 14.89
N PRO A 51 -9.31 7.18 14.30
CA PRO A 51 -10.55 7.86 14.67
C PRO A 51 -11.78 6.95 14.70
N ALA A 52 -11.97 6.12 13.68
CA ALA A 52 -13.12 5.23 13.59
C ALA A 52 -13.17 4.15 14.71
N VAL A 53 -12.03 3.78 15.29
CA VAL A 53 -11.97 2.88 16.46
C VAL A 53 -12.33 3.65 17.72
N ARG A 54 -11.84 4.90 17.86
CA ARG A 54 -12.08 5.73 19.04
C ARG A 54 -13.53 6.21 19.16
N ASP A 55 -14.17 6.52 18.02
CA ASP A 55 -15.56 6.99 17.97
C ASP A 55 -16.58 5.84 17.89
N GLY A 56 -16.11 4.57 17.84
CA GLY A 56 -16.96 3.38 17.81
C GLY A 56 -17.61 3.10 16.45
N THR A 57 -17.25 3.82 15.39
CA THR A 57 -17.78 3.55 14.03
C THR A 57 -17.12 2.34 13.38
N PHE A 58 -16.04 1.83 13.96
CA PHE A 58 -15.39 0.59 13.56
C PHE A 58 -15.23 -0.32 14.78
N GLU A 59 -15.86 -1.49 14.71
CA GLU A 59 -15.73 -2.53 15.75
C GLU A 59 -14.36 -3.22 15.64
N ALA A 60 -13.56 -3.10 16.69
CA ALA A 60 -12.25 -3.71 16.74
C ALA A 60 -12.35 -5.22 16.89
N PRO A 61 -11.71 -6.04 16.04
CA PRO A 61 -11.80 -7.50 16.11
C PRO A 61 -11.13 -8.07 17.38
N SER A 62 -10.31 -7.32 18.03
CA SER A 62 -9.74 -7.60 19.34
C SER A 62 -9.34 -6.30 20.02
N VAL A 63 -9.39 -6.26 21.34
CA VAL A 63 -9.09 -5.09 22.16
C VAL A 63 -7.81 -5.34 22.94
N MET A 64 -6.93 -4.32 22.99
CA MET A 64 -5.74 -4.36 23.85
C MET A 64 -6.11 -3.93 25.27
N VAL A 65 -5.84 -4.81 26.23
CA VAL A 65 -6.13 -4.54 27.66
C VAL A 65 -4.84 -4.64 28.44
N ARG A 66 -4.63 -3.68 29.32
CA ARG A 66 -3.52 -3.66 30.26
C ARG A 66 -3.92 -4.36 31.57
N MET A 67 -3.16 -5.38 31.97
CA MET A 67 -3.47 -6.18 33.14
C MET A 67 -2.22 -6.81 33.77
N PRO A 68 -2.30 -7.31 35.02
CA PRO A 68 -1.23 -8.11 35.61
C PRO A 68 -0.94 -9.36 34.80
N PHE A 69 0.34 -9.76 34.72
CA PHE A 69 0.78 -10.91 33.94
C PHE A 69 0.06 -12.20 34.29
N ALA A 70 -0.12 -12.49 35.59
CA ALA A 70 -0.86 -13.67 36.03
C ALA A 70 -2.32 -13.67 35.52
N THR A 71 -2.98 -12.50 35.48
CA THR A 71 -4.34 -12.36 34.94
C THR A 71 -4.35 -12.60 33.42
N ALA A 72 -3.37 -12.06 32.72
CA ALA A 72 -3.23 -12.28 31.28
C ALA A 72 -3.00 -13.76 30.96
N VAL A 73 -2.13 -14.45 31.68
CA VAL A 73 -1.87 -15.89 31.54
C VAL A 73 -3.13 -16.71 31.84
N ALA A 74 -3.87 -16.39 32.89
CA ALA A 74 -5.14 -17.03 33.19
C ALA A 74 -6.15 -16.86 32.03
N GLY A 75 -6.16 -15.69 31.38
CA GLY A 75 -6.94 -15.43 30.17
C GLY A 75 -6.47 -16.25 28.95
N VAL A 76 -5.15 -16.44 28.78
CA VAL A 76 -4.57 -17.28 27.71
C VAL A 76 -4.98 -18.75 27.90
N LEU A 77 -4.98 -19.23 29.14
CA LEU A 77 -5.28 -20.63 29.48
C LEU A 77 -6.77 -20.99 29.44
N ARG A 78 -7.68 -19.99 29.38
CA ARG A 78 -9.12 -20.27 29.25
C ARG A 78 -9.40 -20.91 27.88
N ALA A 79 -9.55 -22.22 27.90
CA ALA A 79 -9.73 -23.03 26.70
C ALA A 79 -11.19 -23.10 26.21
N ASN A 80 -12.18 -22.97 27.10
CA ASN A 80 -13.58 -23.25 26.80
C ASN A 80 -14.51 -22.16 27.34
N GLY A 81 -15.25 -21.53 26.44
CA GLY A 81 -16.50 -20.84 26.75
C GLY A 81 -16.42 -19.47 27.39
N GLY A 82 -15.55 -18.60 26.94
CA GLY A 82 -15.58 -17.20 27.35
C GLY A 82 -14.26 -16.46 27.09
N GLY A 83 -14.19 -15.68 26.05
CA GLY A 83 -13.11 -14.74 25.70
C GLY A 83 -11.69 -15.28 25.83
N GLY A 84 -10.97 -15.40 24.74
CA GLY A 84 -9.55 -15.76 24.74
C GLY A 84 -8.64 -14.55 24.91
N ALA A 85 -7.48 -14.73 25.55
CA ALA A 85 -6.42 -13.72 25.58
C ALA A 85 -5.18 -14.18 24.82
N TYR A 86 -4.43 -13.21 24.34
CA TYR A 86 -3.15 -13.36 23.63
C TYR A 86 -2.20 -12.29 24.14
N VAL A 87 -1.16 -12.68 24.88
CA VAL A 87 -0.21 -11.70 25.38
C VAL A 87 0.65 -11.18 24.21
N GLN A 88 0.67 -9.87 24.07
CA GLN A 88 1.43 -9.16 23.06
C GLN A 88 2.03 -7.88 23.70
N THR A 89 3.03 -8.04 24.50
CA THR A 89 3.58 -6.93 25.31
C THR A 89 5.02 -6.62 24.94
N ALA A 90 5.43 -5.37 25.17
CA ALA A 90 6.84 -5.08 25.31
C ALA A 90 7.36 -5.91 26.51
N ALA A 91 8.33 -6.77 26.27
CA ALA A 91 8.84 -7.64 27.31
C ALA A 91 9.48 -6.78 28.41
N PRO A 92 9.05 -6.94 29.68
CA PRO A 92 9.66 -6.20 30.79
C PRO A 92 11.19 -6.42 30.83
N PRO A 93 11.99 -5.37 31.17
CA PRO A 93 13.46 -5.47 31.17
C PRO A 93 13.98 -6.61 32.04
N GLU A 94 13.33 -6.89 33.15
CA GLU A 94 13.68 -7.99 34.05
C GLU A 94 13.48 -9.36 33.41
N MET A 95 12.46 -9.54 32.56
CA MET A 95 12.29 -10.76 31.76
C MET A 95 13.37 -10.88 30.69
N LEU A 96 13.78 -9.76 30.08
CA LEU A 96 14.78 -9.76 29.02
C LEU A 96 16.18 -10.09 29.50
N ARG A 97 16.49 -9.86 30.79
CA ARG A 97 17.79 -10.25 31.35
C ARG A 97 18.09 -11.75 31.20
N ALA A 98 17.07 -12.59 31.13
CA ALA A 98 17.23 -13.99 30.82
C ALA A 98 17.62 -14.27 29.35
N CYS A 99 17.42 -13.29 28.47
CA CYS A 99 17.75 -13.35 27.05
C CYS A 99 19.06 -12.61 26.71
N GLU A 100 19.80 -12.14 27.69
CA GLU A 100 21.08 -11.48 27.48
C GLU A 100 22.18 -12.54 27.24
N GLY A 101 22.92 -12.36 26.17
CA GLY A 101 24.06 -13.20 25.80
C GLY A 101 23.90 -13.94 24.48
N GLY A 102 24.76 -13.67 23.56
CA GLY A 102 25.02 -14.46 22.34
C GLY A 102 24.12 -14.23 21.13
N ALA A 103 22.85 -13.91 21.29
CA ALA A 103 21.97 -13.73 20.13
C ALA A 103 22.05 -12.32 19.52
N SER A 104 22.43 -11.29 20.28
CA SER A 104 22.53 -9.91 19.77
C SER A 104 23.63 -9.79 18.70
N ASP A 105 24.73 -10.49 18.86
CA ASP A 105 25.84 -10.42 17.92
C ASP A 105 25.52 -11.14 16.59
N ALA A 106 24.75 -12.24 16.66
CA ALA A 106 24.29 -12.94 15.47
C ALA A 106 23.33 -12.12 14.61
N PHE A 107 22.60 -11.17 15.22
CA PHE A 107 21.63 -10.32 14.54
C PHE A 107 22.15 -8.91 14.23
N GLY A 108 23.35 -8.54 14.65
CA GLY A 108 23.97 -7.24 14.33
C GLY A 108 24.03 -6.96 12.83
N ALA A 109 24.15 -8.01 12.00
CA ALA A 109 24.07 -7.91 10.56
C ALA A 109 22.67 -7.45 10.03
N LEU A 110 21.59 -7.59 10.83
CA LEU A 110 20.24 -7.14 10.46
C LEU A 110 20.04 -5.64 10.70
N GLY A 111 20.94 -4.97 11.40
CA GLY A 111 20.87 -3.55 11.74
C GLY A 111 20.67 -3.29 13.23
N GLU A 112 20.28 -2.06 13.57
CA GLU A 112 20.01 -1.67 14.95
C GLU A 112 18.62 -2.15 15.37
N GLU A 113 18.47 -2.56 16.62
CA GLU A 113 17.17 -2.90 17.20
C GLU A 113 16.30 -1.65 17.25
N SER A 114 15.17 -1.66 16.56
CA SER A 114 14.36 -0.47 16.30
C SER A 114 13.16 -0.32 17.23
N GLN A 115 12.83 -1.36 17.97
CA GLN A 115 11.69 -1.40 18.89
C GLN A 115 12.01 -2.29 20.08
N ALA A 116 11.30 -2.06 21.19
CA ALA A 116 11.36 -2.95 22.33
C ALA A 116 11.01 -4.39 21.92
N ARG A 117 11.75 -5.34 22.44
CA ARG A 117 11.48 -6.78 22.27
C ARG A 117 10.09 -7.10 22.77
N ARG A 118 9.35 -7.93 22.04
CA ARG A 118 7.98 -8.27 22.41
C ARG A 118 7.88 -9.72 22.81
N LEU A 119 7.23 -9.93 23.95
CA LEU A 119 6.82 -11.24 24.45
C LEU A 119 5.45 -11.61 23.86
N TRP A 120 5.34 -12.85 23.45
CA TRP A 120 4.13 -13.43 22.87
C TRP A 120 3.82 -14.72 23.60
N LEU A 121 2.62 -14.76 24.24
CA LEU A 121 2.09 -15.98 24.83
C LEU A 121 0.74 -16.31 24.18
N ALA A 122 0.63 -17.53 23.69
CA ALA A 122 -0.55 -17.96 22.97
C ALA A 122 -0.85 -19.43 23.21
N LEU A 123 -2.08 -19.78 23.48
CA LEU A 123 -2.51 -21.17 23.53
C LEU A 123 -2.56 -21.76 22.12
N ALA A 124 -2.46 -23.07 22.01
CA ALA A 124 -2.64 -23.80 20.75
C ALA A 124 -3.93 -23.41 20.04
N GLY A 125 -3.90 -23.32 18.71
CA GLY A 125 -4.98 -22.83 17.86
C GLY A 125 -5.14 -21.32 17.83
N SER A 126 -4.35 -20.55 18.58
CA SER A 126 -4.35 -19.08 18.48
C SER A 126 -3.69 -18.62 17.20
N VAL A 127 -4.33 -17.68 16.50
CA VAL A 127 -3.95 -17.21 15.18
C VAL A 127 -3.70 -15.70 15.19
N SER A 128 -2.56 -15.28 14.64
CA SER A 128 -2.37 -13.92 14.14
C SER A 128 -2.61 -13.93 12.63
N PRO A 129 -3.66 -13.24 12.13
CA PRO A 129 -4.02 -13.25 10.73
C PRO A 129 -2.91 -12.69 9.84
N LEU A 130 -3.00 -13.02 8.56
CA LEU A 130 -2.05 -12.59 7.54
C LEU A 130 -1.84 -11.06 7.56
N HIS A 131 -0.61 -10.64 7.79
CA HIS A 131 -0.18 -9.22 7.84
C HIS A 131 1.30 -9.11 7.48
N PHE A 132 1.81 -7.89 7.35
CA PHE A 132 3.25 -7.67 7.17
C PHE A 132 3.81 -6.60 8.10
N ASP A 133 5.07 -6.76 8.42
CA ASP A 133 5.88 -5.78 9.15
C ASP A 133 6.80 -4.97 8.22
N ALA A 134 7.09 -3.72 8.60
CA ALA A 134 7.94 -2.83 7.83
C ALA A 134 9.44 -3.00 8.10
N SER A 135 9.82 -3.76 9.11
CA SER A 135 11.19 -3.99 9.56
C SER A 135 11.61 -5.46 9.41
N TRP A 136 12.91 -5.71 9.40
CA TRP A 136 13.43 -7.05 9.63
C TRP A 136 12.92 -7.53 10.99
N SER A 137 12.50 -8.77 11.05
CA SER A 137 11.95 -9.36 12.28
C SER A 137 12.59 -10.71 12.54
N THR A 138 12.86 -10.98 13.81
CA THR A 138 13.16 -12.32 14.27
C THR A 138 12.01 -12.80 15.15
N LEU A 139 11.70 -14.07 15.07
CA LEU A 139 10.82 -14.76 16.01
C LEU A 139 11.62 -15.89 16.63
N THR A 140 11.87 -15.79 17.92
CA THR A 140 12.55 -16.82 18.70
C THR A 140 11.53 -17.55 19.53
N GLN A 141 11.34 -18.83 19.28
CA GLN A 141 10.54 -19.71 20.11
C GLN A 141 11.40 -20.14 21.30
N ILE A 142 11.03 -19.71 22.49
CA ILE A 142 11.87 -19.90 23.68
C ILE A 142 11.35 -21.03 24.55
N GLY A 143 10.09 -20.95 24.94
CA GLY A 143 9.48 -21.89 25.83
C GLY A 143 8.67 -22.96 25.09
N GLU A 144 7.84 -23.65 25.84
CA GLU A 144 6.95 -24.70 25.39
C GLU A 144 6.11 -24.27 24.19
N GLY A 145 5.52 -25.25 23.50
CA GLY A 145 4.70 -25.04 22.33
C GLY A 145 5.51 -24.76 21.06
N ARG A 146 4.83 -24.70 19.95
CA ARG A 146 5.39 -24.50 18.60
C ARG A 146 4.60 -23.46 17.85
N ARG A 147 5.21 -22.86 16.83
CA ARG A 147 4.50 -21.94 15.93
C ARG A 147 4.67 -22.34 14.49
N ARG A 148 3.55 -22.40 13.79
CA ARG A 148 3.52 -22.45 12.34
C ARG A 148 3.49 -21.05 11.79
N MET A 149 4.36 -20.76 10.84
CA MET A 149 4.38 -19.51 10.09
C MET A 149 4.26 -19.81 8.60
N LEU A 150 3.30 -19.14 7.95
CA LEU A 150 3.24 -19.07 6.50
C LEU A 150 3.79 -17.70 6.07
N LEU A 151 4.74 -17.72 5.15
CA LEU A 151 5.45 -16.53 4.70
C LEU A 151 5.26 -16.34 3.20
N TYR A 152 4.84 -15.17 2.80
CA TYR A 152 4.65 -14.79 1.40
C TYR A 152 5.61 -13.67 1.03
N GLN A 153 6.26 -13.80 -0.11
CA GLN A 153 7.16 -12.77 -0.62
C GLN A 153 6.41 -11.46 -0.92
N PRO A 154 7.11 -10.31 -0.91
CA PRO A 154 6.49 -8.99 -1.12
C PRO A 154 5.66 -8.86 -2.39
N TYR A 155 6.00 -9.57 -3.47
CA TYR A 155 5.22 -9.55 -4.71
C TYR A 155 3.80 -10.14 -4.54
N ALA A 156 3.61 -11.04 -3.56
CA ALA A 156 2.31 -11.62 -3.26
C ALA A 156 1.38 -10.69 -2.48
N LEU A 157 1.88 -9.55 -1.95
CA LEU A 157 1.07 -8.60 -1.19
C LEU A 157 -0.15 -8.09 -1.96
N ARG A 158 -0.08 -8.07 -3.27
CA ARG A 158 -1.20 -7.69 -4.15
C ARG A 158 -2.35 -8.67 -4.04
N SER A 159 -2.05 -9.97 -4.21
CA SER A 159 -3.04 -11.05 -4.13
C SER A 159 -3.53 -11.31 -2.70
N VAL A 160 -2.88 -10.77 -1.69
CA VAL A 160 -3.30 -10.83 -0.28
C VAL A 160 -4.50 -9.92 0.02
N GLY A 161 -4.79 -8.93 -0.85
CA GLY A 161 -5.89 -7.99 -0.65
C GLY A 161 -5.72 -7.17 0.63
N LEU A 162 -4.58 -6.48 0.78
CA LEU A 162 -4.28 -5.69 1.96
C LEU A 162 -5.30 -4.56 2.18
N TYR A 163 -5.62 -4.33 3.45
CA TYR A 163 -6.36 -3.12 3.82
C TYR A 163 -5.51 -1.86 3.61
N PRO A 164 -6.14 -0.75 3.17
CA PRO A 164 -5.44 0.53 2.95
C PRO A 164 -4.73 1.05 4.19
N ASN A 165 -3.69 1.87 4.01
CA ASN A 165 -2.91 2.43 5.12
C ASN A 165 -3.71 3.32 6.09
N TRP A 166 -4.83 3.86 5.62
CA TRP A 166 -5.74 4.68 6.42
C TRP A 166 -6.90 3.85 7.04
N HIS A 167 -6.97 2.54 6.79
CA HIS A 167 -7.95 1.64 7.40
C HIS A 167 -7.46 1.18 8.79
N PRO A 168 -8.35 1.00 9.78
CA PRO A 168 -7.95 0.47 11.10
C PRO A 168 -7.19 -0.85 11.03
N LEU A 169 -7.48 -1.70 10.04
CA LEU A 169 -6.80 -2.99 9.79
C LEU A 169 -5.61 -2.88 8.81
N ARG A 170 -4.99 -1.72 8.70
CA ARG A 170 -3.85 -1.51 7.80
C ARG A 170 -2.80 -2.62 7.94
N ARG A 171 -2.14 -2.94 6.82
CA ARG A 171 -1.13 -4.03 6.71
C ARG A 171 -1.66 -5.44 6.90
N ARG A 172 -2.95 -5.62 7.13
CA ARG A 172 -3.59 -6.92 7.22
C ARG A 172 -4.09 -7.36 5.85
N GLY A 173 -3.91 -8.66 5.54
CA GLY A 173 -4.50 -9.30 4.36
C GLY A 173 -5.94 -9.72 4.62
N ARG A 174 -6.77 -9.69 3.58
CA ARG A 174 -8.16 -10.14 3.64
C ARG A 174 -8.30 -11.63 3.31
N HIS A 175 -7.39 -12.15 2.50
CA HIS A 175 -7.41 -13.55 2.06
C HIS A 175 -5.99 -14.06 1.81
N PHE A 176 -5.86 -15.38 1.74
CA PHE A 176 -4.60 -16.01 1.31
C PHE A 176 -4.51 -15.98 -0.22
N PRO A 177 -3.33 -15.66 -0.78
CA PRO A 177 -3.16 -15.63 -2.23
C PRO A 177 -3.11 -17.06 -2.79
N GLU A 178 -4.05 -17.39 -3.66
CA GLU A 178 -4.14 -18.72 -4.28
C GLU A 178 -2.99 -18.99 -5.27
N SER A 179 -2.52 -17.94 -5.94
CA SER A 179 -1.50 -18.04 -7.00
C SER A 179 -0.06 -17.93 -6.54
N ALA A 180 0.19 -17.67 -5.24
CA ALA A 180 1.53 -17.48 -4.71
C ALA A 180 1.94 -18.62 -3.78
N CYS A 181 3.15 -19.15 -3.99
CA CYS A 181 3.74 -20.11 -3.07
C CYS A 181 3.99 -19.48 -1.70
N ALA A 182 3.50 -20.12 -0.65
CA ALA A 182 3.89 -19.83 0.71
C ALA A 182 5.15 -20.60 1.08
N TRP A 183 5.98 -19.96 1.90
CA TRP A 183 7.02 -20.67 2.63
C TRP A 183 6.46 -21.03 4.00
N GLU A 184 6.49 -22.29 4.34
CA GLU A 184 6.05 -22.76 5.64
C GLU A 184 7.24 -23.03 6.55
N ALA A 185 7.15 -22.54 7.78
CA ALA A 185 8.11 -22.82 8.84
C ALA A 185 7.37 -23.23 10.11
N VAL A 186 7.71 -24.40 10.64
CA VAL A 186 7.34 -24.77 12.02
C VAL A 186 8.55 -24.45 12.90
N VAL A 187 8.36 -23.53 13.83
CA VAL A 187 9.38 -23.01 14.74
C VAL A 187 9.23 -23.74 16.06
N GLU A 188 10.21 -24.59 16.36
CA GLU A 188 10.28 -25.39 17.57
C GLU A 188 10.95 -24.62 18.72
N PRO A 189 10.80 -25.03 19.99
CA PRO A 189 11.57 -24.47 21.09
C PRO A 189 13.08 -24.46 20.79
N GLY A 190 13.71 -23.31 20.97
CA GLY A 190 15.14 -23.11 20.64
C GLY A 190 15.40 -22.58 19.22
N ASP A 191 14.40 -22.61 18.33
CA ASP A 191 14.57 -22.12 16.97
C ASP A 191 14.40 -20.60 16.86
N VAL A 192 15.10 -20.01 15.90
CA VAL A 192 14.96 -18.61 15.50
C VAL A 192 14.60 -18.54 14.03
N LEU A 193 13.46 -17.93 13.74
CA LEU A 193 13.03 -17.56 12.39
C LEU A 193 13.38 -16.11 12.13
N VAL A 194 14.07 -15.84 11.02
CA VAL A 194 14.41 -14.49 10.55
C VAL A 194 13.65 -14.26 9.25
N PHE A 195 12.91 -13.16 9.17
CA PHE A 195 12.20 -12.80 7.95
C PHE A 195 12.33 -11.31 7.62
N PRO A 196 12.40 -11.00 6.29
CA PRO A 196 12.64 -9.64 5.83
C PRO A 196 11.43 -8.72 5.98
N PRO A 197 11.62 -7.39 5.86
CA PRO A 197 10.52 -6.44 5.74
C PRO A 197 9.56 -6.81 4.63
N ARG A 198 8.27 -6.52 4.85
CA ARG A 198 7.19 -6.69 3.86
C ARG A 198 6.87 -8.12 3.44
N TRP A 199 7.47 -9.11 4.05
CA TRP A 199 6.98 -10.48 3.90
C TRP A 199 5.66 -10.61 4.67
N ALA A 200 4.57 -10.88 3.93
CA ALA A 200 3.31 -11.15 4.59
C ALA A 200 3.41 -12.48 5.33
N HIS A 201 2.94 -12.48 6.56
CA HIS A 201 3.03 -13.68 7.39
C HIS A 201 1.75 -13.91 8.17
N TYR A 202 1.41 -15.18 8.28
CA TYR A 202 0.38 -15.74 9.12
C TYR A 202 1.05 -16.58 10.21
N THR A 203 0.57 -16.47 11.43
CA THR A 203 1.14 -17.22 12.56
C THR A 203 0.05 -17.98 13.29
N GLU A 204 0.30 -19.25 13.57
CA GLU A 204 -0.57 -20.14 14.30
C GLU A 204 0.21 -20.86 15.41
N SER A 205 -0.32 -20.89 16.63
CA SER A 205 0.27 -21.65 17.72
C SER A 205 -0.18 -23.10 17.64
N LEU A 206 0.78 -24.04 17.65
CA LEU A 206 0.56 -25.47 17.50
C LEU A 206 0.80 -26.24 18.81
N GLY A 207 0.23 -27.45 18.88
CA GLY A 207 0.42 -28.38 20.00
C GLY A 207 -0.69 -28.27 21.04
N ASP A 208 -0.39 -28.64 22.25
CA ASP A 208 -1.29 -28.70 23.42
C ASP A 208 -0.87 -27.72 24.54
N ARG A 209 0.23 -27.03 24.35
CA ARG A 209 0.85 -26.13 25.34
C ARG A 209 0.81 -24.67 24.90
N VAL A 210 1.04 -23.80 25.86
CA VAL A 210 1.23 -22.36 25.58
C VAL A 210 2.54 -22.14 24.82
N SER A 211 2.46 -21.49 23.68
CA SER A 211 3.63 -21.08 22.92
C SER A 211 4.20 -19.78 23.51
N ILE A 212 5.51 -19.79 23.83
CA ILE A 212 6.22 -18.65 24.38
C ILE A 212 7.29 -18.22 23.36
N ALA A 213 7.15 -17.03 22.83
CA ALA A 213 8.11 -16.51 21.86
C ALA A 213 8.47 -15.05 22.12
N ILE A 214 9.66 -14.66 21.65
CA ILE A 214 10.10 -13.27 21.59
C ILE A 214 10.31 -12.86 20.15
N THR A 215 9.82 -11.66 19.81
CA THR A 215 10.19 -11.01 18.55
C THR A 215 11.09 -9.81 18.80
N GLN A 216 12.06 -9.65 17.92
CA GLN A 216 12.92 -8.48 17.84
C GLN A 216 12.76 -7.88 16.44
N ARG A 217 12.74 -6.55 16.37
CA ARG A 217 12.65 -5.82 15.11
C ARG A 217 13.90 -5.00 14.89
N PHE A 218 14.42 -5.08 13.69
CA PHE A 218 15.65 -4.42 13.30
C PHE A 218 15.39 -3.46 12.15
N THR A 219 15.96 -2.29 12.25
CA THR A 219 15.98 -1.32 11.16
C THR A 219 17.43 -1.11 10.76
N ARG A 220 17.71 -1.28 9.50
CA ARG A 220 18.99 -0.81 8.95
C ARG A 220 18.86 0.69 8.73
N PRO A 221 19.44 1.53 9.58
CA PRO A 221 19.15 2.97 9.55
C PRO A 221 19.60 3.65 8.26
N ARG A 222 20.47 3.02 7.47
CA ARG A 222 21.17 3.70 6.39
C ARG A 222 21.09 3.04 5.01
N ASP A 223 20.82 1.74 4.87
CA ASP A 223 21.06 1.08 3.59
C ASP A 223 19.82 0.84 2.72
N ALA A 224 18.68 0.52 3.30
CA ALA A 224 17.46 0.23 2.54
C ALA A 224 16.63 1.47 2.20
N GLN A 225 16.96 2.61 2.80
CA GLN A 225 16.15 3.84 2.74
C GLN A 225 16.83 5.01 2.02
N ARG A 226 18.08 4.87 1.64
CA ARG A 226 18.79 5.91 0.91
C ARG A 226 18.45 5.81 -0.57
N LEU A 227 17.95 6.89 -1.16
CA LEU A 227 17.64 6.96 -2.59
C LEU A 227 18.88 6.72 -3.46
N ASP A 228 20.07 7.09 -2.99
CA ASP A 228 21.35 6.78 -3.61
C ASP A 228 21.63 5.28 -3.66
N THR A 229 21.26 4.52 -2.64
CA THR A 229 21.38 3.05 -2.62
C THR A 229 20.43 2.40 -3.65
N VAL A 230 19.20 2.89 -3.78
CA VAL A 230 18.27 2.42 -4.81
C VAL A 230 18.84 2.70 -6.21
N ALA A 231 19.34 3.91 -6.43
CA ALA A 231 19.96 4.29 -7.70
C ALA A 231 21.20 3.43 -8.02
N ALA A 232 22.07 3.18 -7.03
CA ALA A 232 23.24 2.34 -7.20
C ALA A 232 22.89 0.87 -7.52
N LYS A 233 21.90 0.30 -6.82
CA LYS A 233 21.40 -1.05 -7.12
C LYS A 233 20.83 -1.14 -8.52
N PHE A 234 20.04 -0.15 -8.93
CA PHE A 234 19.45 -0.14 -10.25
C PHE A 234 20.50 -0.03 -11.35
N ARG A 235 21.50 0.86 -11.20
CA ARG A 235 22.66 0.95 -12.12
C ARG A 235 23.41 -0.37 -12.21
N HIS A 236 23.69 -1.02 -11.10
CA HIS A 236 24.35 -2.34 -11.09
C HIS A 236 23.52 -3.42 -11.80
N TRP A 237 22.19 -3.39 -11.68
CA TRP A 237 21.35 -4.31 -12.45
C TRP A 237 21.39 -4.01 -13.95
N MET A 238 21.44 -2.72 -14.32
CA MET A 238 21.56 -2.31 -15.72
C MET A 238 22.89 -2.64 -16.37
N GLU A 239 23.96 -2.72 -15.59
CA GLU A 239 25.27 -3.21 -16.08
C GLU A 239 25.24 -4.71 -16.42
N LYS A 240 24.35 -5.48 -15.80
CA LYS A 240 24.23 -6.94 -15.93
C LYS A 240 23.07 -7.41 -16.78
N SER A 241 22.16 -6.54 -17.16
CA SER A 241 20.96 -6.87 -17.93
C SER A 241 20.46 -5.64 -18.70
N ASP A 242 19.58 -5.85 -19.67
CA ASP A 242 18.90 -4.74 -20.32
C ASP A 242 18.00 -3.95 -19.35
N ARG A 243 17.60 -2.74 -19.78
CA ARG A 243 16.80 -1.82 -18.96
C ARG A 243 15.43 -2.38 -18.54
N PRO A 244 14.64 -3.02 -19.43
CA PRO A 244 13.39 -3.67 -19.05
C PRO A 244 13.56 -4.71 -17.94
N ASN A 245 14.57 -5.56 -18.04
CA ASN A 245 14.89 -6.58 -17.03
C ASN A 245 15.36 -5.95 -15.71
N ALA A 246 16.14 -4.87 -15.75
CA ALA A 246 16.55 -4.12 -14.56
C ALA A 246 15.32 -3.51 -13.86
N LEU A 247 14.35 -2.96 -14.61
CA LEU A 247 13.09 -2.44 -14.05
C LEU A 247 12.21 -3.56 -13.46
N ALA A 248 12.13 -4.72 -14.13
CA ALA A 248 11.42 -5.87 -13.58
C ALA A 248 11.99 -6.33 -12.23
N ARG A 249 13.30 -6.16 -12.01
CA ARG A 249 13.93 -6.44 -10.70
C ARG A 249 13.50 -5.48 -9.59
N LEU A 250 13.07 -4.26 -9.87
CA LEU A 250 12.46 -3.39 -8.85
C LEU A 250 11.19 -4.02 -8.29
N VAL A 251 10.38 -4.65 -9.15
CA VAL A 251 9.18 -5.37 -8.76
C VAL A 251 9.54 -6.64 -7.99
N SER A 252 10.40 -7.49 -8.56
CA SER A 252 10.79 -8.77 -7.94
C SER A 252 11.56 -8.60 -6.62
N SER A 253 12.23 -7.46 -6.42
CA SER A 253 12.89 -7.10 -5.15
C SER A 253 11.94 -6.53 -4.09
N GLY A 254 10.66 -6.29 -4.43
CA GLY A 254 9.68 -5.66 -3.55
C GLY A 254 9.91 -4.16 -3.32
N LEU A 255 10.79 -3.52 -4.08
CA LEU A 255 10.99 -2.06 -4.01
C LEU A 255 9.86 -1.29 -4.68
N VAL A 256 9.20 -1.89 -5.65
CA VAL A 256 8.02 -1.36 -6.34
C VAL A 256 6.98 -2.45 -6.41
N ASP A 257 5.76 -2.14 -6.06
CA ASP A 257 4.65 -3.05 -6.31
C ASP A 257 4.45 -3.13 -7.84
N GLU A 258 4.19 -4.31 -8.37
CA GLU A 258 3.90 -4.48 -9.78
C GLU A 258 2.74 -3.56 -10.19
N CYS A 259 2.92 -2.80 -11.25
CA CYS A 259 1.92 -1.84 -11.67
C CYS A 259 0.75 -2.49 -12.40
N VAL A 260 -0.39 -1.88 -12.21
CA VAL A 260 -1.71 -2.33 -12.67
C VAL A 260 -2.26 -1.42 -13.75
N GLY A 261 -1.46 -0.49 -14.21
CA GLY A 261 -1.90 0.45 -15.22
C GLY A 261 -1.95 -0.18 -16.61
N ALA A 262 -2.83 0.35 -17.44
CA ALA A 262 -2.92 -0.04 -18.84
C ALA A 262 -1.95 0.78 -19.71
N VAL A 263 -1.45 0.14 -20.75
CA VAL A 263 -0.86 0.80 -21.91
C VAL A 263 -1.88 0.70 -23.04
N LEU A 264 -2.49 1.82 -23.41
CA LEU A 264 -3.48 1.86 -24.48
C LEU A 264 -2.77 1.76 -25.84
N PRO A 265 -3.28 0.95 -26.79
CA PRO A 265 -2.73 0.86 -28.12
C PRO A 265 -2.73 2.23 -28.81
N ARG A 266 -1.73 2.47 -29.63
CA ARG A 266 -1.60 3.70 -30.42
C ARG A 266 -1.29 3.32 -31.86
N ASP A 267 -2.06 3.85 -32.78
CA ASP A 267 -1.78 3.70 -34.21
C ASP A 267 -0.49 4.46 -34.59
N ALA A 268 0.48 3.73 -35.11
CA ALA A 268 1.79 4.30 -35.46
C ALA A 268 1.71 5.32 -36.61
N ARG A 269 0.71 5.22 -37.48
CA ARG A 269 0.53 6.07 -38.67
C ARG A 269 -0.21 7.38 -38.33
N THR A 270 -1.31 7.28 -37.56
CA THR A 270 -2.16 8.44 -37.23
C THR A 270 -1.75 9.11 -35.91
N GLY A 271 -1.07 8.36 -35.03
CA GLY A 271 -0.74 8.78 -33.68
C GLY A 271 -1.93 8.80 -32.74
N GLU A 272 -3.06 8.23 -33.16
CA GLU A 272 -4.28 8.15 -32.34
C GLU A 272 -4.20 6.98 -31.35
N VAL A 273 -4.74 7.20 -30.17
CA VAL A 273 -4.88 6.20 -29.12
C VAL A 273 -6.26 5.61 -29.19
N GLU A 274 -6.34 4.31 -29.26
CA GLU A 274 -7.60 3.58 -29.23
C GLU A 274 -8.22 3.60 -27.84
N ARG A 275 -9.54 3.52 -27.81
CA ARG A 275 -10.29 3.37 -26.57
C ARG A 275 -9.85 2.11 -25.83
N GLY A 276 -9.55 2.25 -24.55
CA GLY A 276 -9.20 1.11 -23.70
C GLY A 276 -10.38 0.16 -23.50
N ASP A 277 -10.07 -1.12 -23.27
CA ASP A 277 -11.09 -2.09 -22.88
C ASP A 277 -11.70 -1.70 -21.53
N GLN A 278 -13.02 -1.62 -21.50
CA GLN A 278 -13.83 -1.26 -20.34
C GLN A 278 -14.82 -2.37 -19.96
N SER A 279 -14.70 -3.56 -20.56
CA SER A 279 -15.56 -4.71 -20.25
C SER A 279 -15.48 -5.11 -18.77
N GLY A 280 -14.33 -4.88 -18.13
CA GLY A 280 -14.12 -5.11 -16.71
C GLY A 280 -14.94 -4.21 -15.78
N TRP A 281 -15.54 -3.10 -16.26
CA TRP A 281 -16.45 -2.29 -15.46
C TRP A 281 -17.58 -3.11 -14.84
N MET A 282 -18.13 -4.04 -15.59
CA MET A 282 -19.23 -4.91 -15.16
C MET A 282 -18.79 -6.20 -14.48
N SER A 283 -17.49 -6.43 -14.29
CA SER A 283 -17.02 -7.64 -13.62
C SER A 283 -17.43 -7.67 -12.15
N THR A 284 -17.70 -8.86 -11.61
CA THR A 284 -18.03 -9.06 -10.19
C THR A 284 -16.87 -8.66 -9.27
N GLU A 285 -15.64 -8.81 -9.71
CA GLU A 285 -14.45 -8.40 -8.97
C GLU A 285 -14.37 -6.88 -8.78
N ASN A 286 -15.06 -6.12 -9.62
CA ASN A 286 -15.13 -4.67 -9.59
C ASN A 286 -16.37 -4.13 -8.85
N ASP A 287 -17.26 -4.98 -8.36
CA ASP A 287 -18.57 -4.57 -7.82
C ASP A 287 -18.48 -3.52 -6.70
N GLU A 288 -17.60 -3.71 -5.73
CA GLU A 288 -17.46 -2.75 -4.62
C GLU A 288 -17.03 -1.35 -5.09
N TRP A 289 -16.10 -1.28 -6.07
CA TRP A 289 -15.68 0.01 -6.64
C TRP A 289 -16.76 0.63 -7.51
N ARG A 290 -17.48 -0.21 -8.27
CA ARG A 290 -18.62 0.24 -9.08
C ARG A 290 -19.72 0.81 -8.19
N HIS A 291 -20.07 0.15 -7.09
CA HIS A 291 -21.02 0.68 -6.11
C HIS A 291 -20.51 1.99 -5.49
N ALA A 292 -19.24 2.06 -5.12
CA ALA A 292 -18.66 3.30 -4.59
C ALA A 292 -18.74 4.45 -5.61
N ALA A 293 -18.50 4.17 -6.89
CA ALA A 293 -18.62 5.18 -7.95
C ALA A 293 -20.09 5.62 -8.17
N ILE A 294 -21.03 4.68 -8.17
CA ILE A 294 -22.46 4.97 -8.33
C ILE A 294 -22.98 5.79 -7.14
N ASP A 295 -22.59 5.42 -5.92
CA ASP A 295 -22.98 6.17 -4.72
C ASP A 295 -22.38 7.59 -4.73
N ALA A 296 -21.13 7.74 -5.20
CA ALA A 296 -20.52 9.06 -5.35
C ALA A 296 -21.26 9.94 -6.37
N VAL A 297 -21.71 9.34 -7.47
CA VAL A 297 -22.57 10.02 -8.45
C VAL A 297 -23.92 10.44 -7.82
N SER A 298 -24.52 9.58 -7.00
CA SER A 298 -25.77 9.90 -6.32
C SER A 298 -25.62 11.11 -5.40
N VAL A 299 -24.53 11.15 -4.62
CA VAL A 299 -24.24 12.32 -3.76
C VAL A 299 -23.96 13.57 -4.58
N ALA A 300 -23.17 13.47 -5.66
CA ALA A 300 -22.85 14.63 -6.49
C ALA A 300 -24.11 15.24 -7.14
N ARG A 301 -25.05 14.41 -7.58
CA ARG A 301 -26.32 14.85 -8.17
C ARG A 301 -27.25 15.60 -7.21
N GLU A 302 -27.11 15.42 -5.91
CA GLU A 302 -27.88 16.20 -4.91
C GLU A 302 -27.52 17.70 -4.93
N HIS A 303 -26.35 18.04 -5.49
CA HIS A 303 -25.80 19.41 -5.51
C HIS A 303 -25.81 20.05 -6.90
N ILE A 304 -26.21 19.33 -7.93
CA ILE A 304 -26.18 19.81 -9.33
C ILE A 304 -27.61 19.79 -9.88
N ALA A 305 -28.05 20.93 -10.40
CA ALA A 305 -29.36 20.98 -11.05
C ALA A 305 -29.40 20.06 -12.28
N GLU A 306 -30.52 19.37 -12.50
CA GLU A 306 -30.66 18.38 -13.55
C GLU A 306 -30.39 18.96 -14.95
N ASP A 307 -30.81 20.19 -15.18
CA ASP A 307 -30.62 20.91 -16.44
C ASP A 307 -29.15 21.34 -16.65
N ASP A 308 -28.38 21.47 -15.58
CA ASP A 308 -26.96 21.83 -15.65
C ASP A 308 -26.05 20.61 -15.84
N LEU A 309 -26.52 19.40 -15.54
CA LEU A 309 -25.72 18.19 -15.64
C LEU A 309 -25.74 17.65 -17.08
N ILE A 310 -24.58 17.60 -17.73
CA ILE A 310 -24.40 16.87 -19.01
C ILE A 310 -24.20 15.39 -18.73
N GLY A 311 -23.31 15.05 -17.81
CA GLY A 311 -23.10 13.66 -17.42
C GLY A 311 -21.97 13.47 -16.41
N ILE A 312 -21.92 12.26 -15.82
CA ILE A 312 -20.85 11.84 -14.91
C ILE A 312 -20.26 10.52 -15.42
N TYR A 313 -18.94 10.50 -15.49
CA TYR A 313 -18.16 9.46 -16.10
C TYR A 313 -17.11 8.93 -15.13
N CYS A 314 -16.95 7.60 -15.08
CA CYS A 314 -15.84 6.96 -14.35
C CYS A 314 -14.69 6.71 -15.32
N ARG A 315 -13.47 6.92 -14.84
CA ARG A 315 -12.24 6.63 -15.58
C ARG A 315 -11.24 5.84 -14.73
N GLY A 316 -10.11 5.52 -15.32
CA GLY A 316 -9.00 4.90 -14.60
C GLY A 316 -9.19 3.41 -14.36
N SER A 317 -8.60 2.88 -13.30
CA SER A 317 -8.61 1.45 -12.98
C SER A 317 -10.01 0.92 -12.68
N VAL A 318 -10.87 1.75 -12.08
CA VAL A 318 -12.26 1.36 -11.78
C VAL A 318 -13.06 1.18 -13.07
N ALA A 319 -12.92 2.09 -14.03
CA ALA A 319 -13.60 1.98 -15.32
C ALA A 319 -13.17 0.73 -16.13
N ARG A 320 -11.92 0.28 -15.95
CA ARG A 320 -11.39 -0.91 -16.63
C ARG A 320 -11.59 -2.22 -15.85
N GLY A 321 -12.15 -2.18 -14.63
CA GLY A 321 -12.26 -3.36 -13.77
C GLY A 321 -10.93 -3.85 -13.18
N GLU A 322 -9.91 -2.99 -13.16
CA GLU A 322 -8.57 -3.28 -12.64
C GLU A 322 -8.30 -2.63 -11.27
N ALA A 323 -9.37 -2.19 -10.60
CA ALA A 323 -9.23 -1.49 -9.33
C ALA A 323 -8.65 -2.41 -8.25
N ARG A 324 -7.78 -1.85 -7.40
CA ARG A 324 -7.11 -2.58 -6.33
C ARG A 324 -7.15 -1.84 -5.02
N SER A 325 -7.46 -2.58 -3.98
CA SER A 325 -7.44 -2.06 -2.61
C SER A 325 -6.08 -1.45 -2.30
N MET A 326 -6.06 -0.28 -1.66
CA MET A 326 -4.89 0.54 -1.30
C MET A 326 -4.25 1.35 -2.43
N ILE A 327 -4.47 1.00 -3.69
CA ILE A 327 -3.79 1.61 -4.83
C ILE A 327 -4.75 2.48 -5.62
N SER A 328 -5.96 1.97 -5.89
CA SER A 328 -6.91 2.62 -6.77
C SER A 328 -7.76 3.68 -6.06
N ASP A 329 -7.92 4.80 -6.76
CA ASP A 329 -8.89 5.85 -6.43
C ASP A 329 -10.16 5.61 -7.27
N VAL A 330 -11.30 6.12 -6.84
CA VAL A 330 -12.48 6.29 -7.70
C VAL A 330 -12.34 7.64 -8.38
N ASP A 331 -12.04 7.62 -9.68
CA ASP A 331 -11.84 8.82 -10.50
C ASP A 331 -13.12 9.13 -11.28
N LEU A 332 -13.74 10.28 -11.01
CA LEU A 332 -14.95 10.74 -11.70
C LEU A 332 -14.68 12.03 -12.48
N ILE A 333 -15.31 12.16 -13.64
CA ILE A 333 -15.42 13.42 -14.38
C ILE A 333 -16.88 13.80 -14.40
N VAL A 334 -17.19 14.97 -13.88
CA VAL A 334 -18.50 15.60 -13.90
C VAL A 334 -18.46 16.68 -14.98
N VAL A 335 -19.31 16.56 -15.99
CA VAL A 335 -19.45 17.56 -17.06
C VAL A 335 -20.76 18.31 -16.86
N THR A 336 -20.66 19.64 -16.75
CA THR A 336 -21.80 20.53 -16.51
C THR A 336 -21.85 21.66 -17.54
N ARG A 337 -23.04 22.28 -17.69
CA ARG A 337 -23.27 23.40 -18.62
C ARG A 337 -22.81 24.74 -18.08
N GLY A 338 -22.66 24.90 -16.80
CA GLY A 338 -22.27 26.16 -16.15
C GLY A 338 -21.13 25.97 -15.15
N ALA A 339 -20.47 27.08 -14.85
CA ALA A 339 -19.36 27.11 -13.89
C ALA A 339 -19.82 27.24 -12.41
N ASP A 340 -21.10 27.47 -12.15
CA ASP A 340 -21.64 27.72 -10.80
C ASP A 340 -21.95 26.42 -10.04
N VAL A 341 -21.05 25.46 -10.09
CA VAL A 341 -21.18 24.20 -9.36
C VAL A 341 -20.34 24.27 -8.08
N PRO A 342 -20.89 23.91 -6.91
CA PRO A 342 -20.17 23.96 -5.64
C PRO A 342 -19.19 22.79 -5.52
N GLU A 343 -18.13 22.79 -6.34
CA GLU A 343 -17.18 21.68 -6.49
C GLU A 343 -16.59 21.18 -5.17
N ASP A 344 -16.14 22.12 -4.32
CA ASP A 344 -15.50 21.75 -3.05
C ASP A 344 -16.49 21.12 -2.08
N LEU A 345 -17.73 21.66 -2.03
CA LEU A 345 -18.80 21.08 -1.23
C LEU A 345 -19.14 19.66 -1.68
N ILE A 346 -19.20 19.41 -3.00
CA ILE A 346 -19.43 18.07 -3.55
C ILE A 346 -18.30 17.12 -3.16
N ARG A 347 -17.03 17.54 -3.33
CA ARG A 347 -15.86 16.73 -2.95
C ARG A 347 -15.85 16.39 -1.46
N GLU A 348 -16.17 17.37 -0.62
CA GLU A 348 -16.25 17.18 0.83
C GLU A 348 -17.40 16.25 1.21
N ASP A 349 -18.59 16.44 0.65
CA ASP A 349 -19.77 15.64 0.98
C ASP A 349 -19.63 14.19 0.53
N VAL A 350 -19.15 13.95 -0.70
CA VAL A 350 -18.81 12.61 -1.18
C VAL A 350 -17.79 11.94 -0.25
N THR A 351 -16.73 12.65 0.12
CA THR A 351 -15.69 12.11 1.00
C THR A 351 -16.26 11.79 2.38
N ARG A 352 -17.02 12.69 2.96
CA ARG A 352 -17.60 12.57 4.30
C ARG A 352 -18.58 11.39 4.39
N ARG A 353 -19.47 11.25 3.40
CA ARG A 353 -20.54 10.23 3.40
C ARG A 353 -20.04 8.85 3.00
N LEU A 354 -19.10 8.76 2.05
CA LEU A 354 -18.72 7.48 1.44
C LEU A 354 -17.40 6.91 1.94
N LYS A 355 -16.49 7.75 2.43
CA LYS A 355 -15.22 7.27 2.96
C LYS A 355 -15.39 6.27 4.12
N PRO A 356 -16.28 6.46 5.11
CA PRO A 356 -16.50 5.45 6.15
C PRO A 356 -16.99 4.12 5.58
N ARG A 357 -17.88 4.16 4.59
CA ARG A 357 -18.51 2.98 4.01
C ARG A 357 -17.57 2.17 3.10
N PHE A 358 -16.76 2.84 2.28
CA PHE A 358 -15.89 2.20 1.29
C PHE A 358 -14.41 2.24 1.67
N SER A 359 -14.09 2.58 2.90
CA SER A 359 -12.72 2.72 3.38
C SER A 359 -11.88 1.44 3.30
N HIS A 360 -12.49 0.30 3.16
CA HIS A 360 -11.82 -1.00 3.01
C HIS A 360 -11.35 -1.29 1.57
N VAL A 361 -11.86 -0.57 0.57
CA VAL A 361 -11.51 -0.75 -0.84
C VAL A 361 -11.02 0.53 -1.51
N VAL A 362 -11.71 1.67 -1.31
CA VAL A 362 -11.43 2.92 -2.01
C VAL A 362 -10.40 3.75 -1.24
N LYS A 363 -9.30 4.09 -1.88
CA LYS A 363 -8.27 4.96 -1.29
C LYS A 363 -8.75 6.40 -1.15
N LYS A 364 -9.32 6.97 -2.21
CA LYS A 364 -9.97 8.27 -2.23
C LYS A 364 -10.95 8.38 -3.38
N PHE A 365 -11.86 9.35 -3.28
CA PHE A 365 -12.67 9.83 -4.39
C PHE A 365 -11.97 11.03 -5.02
N ASP A 366 -11.71 10.97 -6.32
CA ASP A 366 -11.09 12.04 -7.11
C ASP A 366 -12.11 12.54 -8.12
N ILE A 367 -12.72 13.70 -7.84
CA ILE A 367 -13.79 14.26 -8.66
C ILE A 367 -13.26 15.49 -9.37
N ARG A 368 -13.26 15.43 -10.68
CA ARG A 368 -12.90 16.52 -11.56
C ARG A 368 -14.17 17.09 -12.20
N PHE A 369 -14.23 18.40 -12.28
CA PHE A 369 -15.30 19.13 -12.93
C PHE A 369 -14.80 19.71 -14.24
N GLU A 370 -15.62 19.59 -15.27
CA GLU A 370 -15.38 20.13 -16.60
C GLU A 370 -16.64 20.85 -17.07
N PHE A 371 -16.46 21.93 -17.80
CA PHE A 371 -17.55 22.77 -18.27
C PHE A 371 -17.66 22.69 -19.78
N ALA A 372 -18.86 22.53 -20.26
CA ALA A 372 -19.18 22.54 -21.68
C ALA A 372 -20.56 23.16 -21.87
N ASP A 373 -20.69 24.03 -22.85
CA ASP A 373 -21.96 24.71 -23.13
C ASP A 373 -23.06 23.72 -23.56
N SER A 374 -22.66 22.65 -24.25
CA SER A 374 -23.60 21.61 -24.71
C SER A 374 -22.86 20.29 -25.01
N VAL A 375 -23.65 19.23 -25.23
CA VAL A 375 -23.14 17.94 -25.72
C VAL A 375 -22.43 18.13 -27.07
N GLU A 376 -23.00 18.97 -27.93
CA GLU A 376 -22.47 19.24 -29.27
C GLU A 376 -21.08 19.90 -29.21
N SER A 377 -20.84 20.80 -28.26
CA SER A 377 -19.52 21.43 -28.09
C SER A 377 -18.44 20.45 -27.68
N VAL A 378 -18.79 19.40 -26.93
CA VAL A 378 -17.86 18.32 -26.58
C VAL A 378 -17.61 17.44 -27.81
N VAL A 379 -18.65 17.06 -28.54
CA VAL A 379 -18.57 16.16 -29.70
C VAL A 379 -17.87 16.83 -30.87
N SER A 380 -18.09 18.14 -31.11
CA SER A 380 -17.40 18.90 -32.15
C SER A 380 -15.92 19.17 -31.85
N GLY A 381 -15.47 18.92 -30.60
CA GLY A 381 -14.11 19.19 -30.15
C GLY A 381 -13.82 20.66 -29.83
N GLU A 382 -14.85 21.48 -29.68
CA GLU A 382 -14.75 22.88 -29.23
C GLU A 382 -14.43 22.96 -27.73
N ALA A 383 -14.82 21.92 -26.95
CA ALA A 383 -14.44 21.77 -25.56
C ALA A 383 -12.93 21.45 -25.42
N HIS A 384 -12.39 21.56 -24.21
CA HIS A 384 -10.97 21.40 -23.94
C HIS A 384 -10.43 20.03 -24.44
N SER A 385 -9.41 20.03 -25.27
CA SER A 385 -8.92 18.85 -25.98
C SER A 385 -8.44 17.70 -25.11
N VAL A 386 -7.97 17.98 -23.89
CA VAL A 386 -7.53 16.95 -22.92
C VAL A 386 -8.73 16.15 -22.41
N ASP A 387 -9.84 16.81 -22.18
CA ASP A 387 -11.03 16.19 -21.60
C ASP A 387 -11.76 15.36 -22.64
N VAL A 388 -11.86 15.85 -23.87
CA VAL A 388 -12.36 15.08 -25.01
C VAL A 388 -11.53 13.81 -25.20
N PHE A 389 -10.21 13.91 -25.14
CA PHE A 389 -9.31 12.74 -25.23
C PHE A 389 -9.59 11.71 -24.12
N VAL A 390 -9.72 12.17 -22.87
CA VAL A 390 -9.95 11.28 -21.72
C VAL A 390 -11.34 10.65 -21.79
N LEU A 391 -12.37 11.44 -22.13
CA LEU A 391 -13.73 10.95 -22.30
C LEU A 391 -13.81 9.86 -23.37
N SER A 392 -13.20 10.09 -24.54
CA SER A 392 -13.25 9.13 -25.67
C SER A 392 -12.48 7.84 -25.40
N THR A 393 -11.32 7.92 -24.72
CA THR A 393 -10.39 6.78 -24.63
C THR A 393 -10.42 6.02 -23.31
N GLN A 394 -10.93 6.61 -22.21
CA GLN A 394 -10.72 6.07 -20.87
C GLN A 394 -11.96 6.03 -19.97
N CYS A 395 -13.11 6.51 -20.41
CA CYS A 395 -14.29 6.67 -19.55
C CYS A 395 -15.41 5.69 -19.86
N VAL A 396 -16.16 5.34 -18.81
CA VAL A 396 -17.49 4.75 -18.88
C VAL A 396 -18.53 5.74 -18.37
N THR A 397 -19.71 5.77 -18.97
CA THR A 397 -20.81 6.62 -18.53
C THR A 397 -21.48 6.00 -17.31
N ILE A 398 -21.64 6.76 -16.23
CA ILE A 398 -22.46 6.34 -15.09
C ILE A 398 -23.85 6.95 -15.17
N CYS A 399 -23.96 8.24 -15.51
CA CYS A 399 -25.25 8.89 -15.74
C CYS A 399 -25.14 10.06 -16.73
N GLY A 400 -26.27 10.49 -17.26
CA GLY A 400 -26.36 11.58 -18.24
C GLY A 400 -26.09 11.16 -19.66
N SER A 401 -25.59 12.08 -20.49
CA SER A 401 -25.30 11.83 -21.89
C SER A 401 -24.17 10.82 -22.07
N PRO A 402 -24.26 9.83 -22.98
CA PRO A 402 -23.21 8.84 -23.22
C PRO A 402 -22.07 9.40 -24.07
N LEU A 403 -21.44 10.50 -23.65
CA LEU A 403 -20.36 11.17 -24.38
C LEU A 403 -19.25 10.23 -24.87
N PRO A 404 -18.78 9.25 -24.08
CA PRO A 404 -17.77 8.31 -24.55
C PRO A 404 -18.20 7.56 -25.83
N ASP A 405 -19.50 7.26 -25.98
CA ASP A 405 -20.01 6.52 -27.12
C ASP A 405 -20.38 7.44 -28.31
N LEU A 406 -20.56 8.73 -28.07
CA LEU A 406 -20.79 9.76 -29.09
C LEU A 406 -19.47 10.28 -29.69
N LEU A 407 -18.38 10.18 -28.95
CA LEU A 407 -17.06 10.59 -29.39
C LEU A 407 -16.40 9.49 -30.25
N PRO A 408 -15.42 9.84 -31.11
CA PRO A 408 -14.64 8.84 -31.85
C PRO A 408 -13.99 7.82 -30.90
N SER A 409 -13.92 6.55 -31.31
CA SER A 409 -13.29 5.46 -30.55
C SER A 409 -11.76 5.57 -30.48
N SER A 410 -11.17 6.51 -31.18
CA SER A 410 -9.75 6.87 -31.08
C SER A 410 -9.60 8.39 -31.04
N ALA A 411 -8.54 8.83 -30.40
CA ALA A 411 -8.22 10.27 -30.32
C ALA A 411 -6.71 10.50 -30.29
N ARG A 412 -6.28 11.63 -30.85
CA ARG A 412 -4.86 12.03 -30.78
C ARG A 412 -4.50 12.42 -29.35
N VAL A 413 -3.34 11.95 -28.90
CA VAL A 413 -2.79 12.39 -27.61
C VAL A 413 -2.64 13.91 -27.62
N PRO A 414 -3.17 14.61 -26.59
CA PRO A 414 -2.96 16.05 -26.47
C PRO A 414 -1.46 16.40 -26.44
N LYS A 415 -1.12 17.57 -26.96
CA LYS A 415 0.28 18.02 -26.94
C LYS A 415 0.84 17.96 -25.53
N PRO A 416 2.06 17.43 -25.36
CA PRO A 416 2.75 17.45 -24.08
C PRO A 416 2.80 18.87 -23.51
N ARG A 417 2.68 19.00 -22.20
CA ARG A 417 2.87 20.30 -21.55
C ARG A 417 4.29 20.81 -21.79
N ALA A 418 4.41 22.11 -22.06
CA ALA A 418 5.73 22.74 -22.18
C ALA A 418 6.58 22.47 -20.93
N LEU A 419 7.85 22.17 -21.13
CA LEU A 419 8.79 21.89 -20.03
C LEU A 419 8.88 23.05 -19.02
N THR A 420 8.69 24.30 -19.50
CA THR A 420 8.60 25.49 -18.65
C THR A 420 7.45 25.41 -17.64
N SER A 421 6.27 24.91 -18.04
CA SER A 421 5.14 24.67 -17.14
C SER A 421 5.45 23.56 -16.12
N VAL A 422 6.08 22.46 -16.57
CA VAL A 422 6.51 21.39 -15.66
C VAL A 422 7.49 21.92 -14.62
N ARG A 423 8.40 22.80 -15.02
CA ARG A 423 9.38 23.44 -14.12
C ARG A 423 8.69 24.32 -13.08
N GLY A 424 7.70 25.12 -13.48
CA GLY A 424 6.88 25.92 -12.57
C GLY A 424 6.16 25.04 -11.55
N ASP A 425 5.42 24.03 -12.04
CA ASP A 425 4.69 23.07 -11.21
C ASP A 425 5.60 22.40 -10.14
N VAL A 426 6.81 22.01 -10.54
CA VAL A 426 7.79 21.37 -9.65
C VAL A 426 8.37 22.36 -8.65
N ALA A 427 8.67 23.59 -9.08
CA ALA A 427 9.18 24.64 -8.20
C ALA A 427 8.17 24.97 -7.10
N ASP A 428 6.90 25.12 -7.43
CA ASP A 428 5.82 25.38 -6.48
C ASP A 428 5.66 24.23 -5.48
N ALA A 429 5.73 23.00 -5.96
CA ALA A 429 5.66 21.82 -5.08
C ALA A 429 6.86 21.74 -4.12
N LEU A 430 8.06 22.08 -4.59
CA LEU A 430 9.27 22.10 -3.76
C LEU A 430 9.24 23.25 -2.74
N ASN A 431 8.70 24.41 -3.11
CA ASN A 431 8.51 25.53 -2.20
C ASN A 431 7.48 25.21 -1.11
N HIS A 432 6.41 24.51 -1.46
CA HIS A 432 5.44 24.00 -0.47
C HIS A 432 6.08 23.01 0.52
N GLY A 433 7.07 22.22 0.06
CA GLY A 433 7.94 21.38 0.89
C GLY A 433 7.25 20.21 1.62
N SER A 434 5.93 20.00 1.44
CA SER A 434 5.26 18.84 2.03
C SER A 434 5.60 17.54 1.28
N GLU A 435 5.57 16.42 1.99
CA GLU A 435 5.79 15.09 1.39
C GLU A 435 4.85 14.85 0.20
N ARG A 436 3.58 15.22 0.35
CA ARG A 436 2.58 15.08 -0.71
C ARG A 436 2.94 15.89 -1.96
N ALA A 437 3.41 17.12 -1.77
CA ALA A 437 3.82 17.98 -2.88
C ALA A 437 5.05 17.43 -3.61
N ILE A 438 6.06 16.95 -2.86
CA ILE A 438 7.28 16.36 -3.44
C ILE A 438 6.94 15.07 -4.23
N VAL A 439 6.12 14.19 -3.67
CA VAL A 439 5.65 12.99 -4.38
C VAL A 439 4.86 13.34 -5.63
N TRP A 440 4.01 14.37 -5.56
CA TRP A 440 3.29 14.88 -6.73
C TRP A 440 4.24 15.39 -7.82
N ALA A 441 5.27 16.15 -7.44
CA ALA A 441 6.30 16.63 -8.36
C ALA A 441 7.04 15.48 -9.05
N LEU A 442 7.44 14.44 -8.31
CA LEU A 442 8.08 13.26 -8.89
C LEU A 442 7.17 12.52 -9.87
N LYS A 443 5.89 12.35 -9.55
CA LYS A 443 4.89 11.78 -10.47
C LYS A 443 4.76 12.61 -11.75
N ARG A 444 4.82 13.93 -11.62
CA ARG A 444 4.78 14.86 -12.76
C ARG A 444 6.01 14.72 -13.65
N LEU A 445 7.18 14.59 -13.05
CA LEU A 445 8.45 14.40 -13.75
C LEU A 445 8.53 13.06 -14.48
N ILE A 446 8.07 11.98 -13.87
CA ILE A 446 7.99 10.66 -14.52
C ILE A 446 7.14 10.76 -15.80
N ARG A 447 5.97 11.41 -15.73
CA ARG A 447 5.10 11.56 -16.89
C ARG A 447 5.72 12.49 -17.95
N ALA A 448 6.38 13.57 -17.54
CA ALA A 448 7.09 14.45 -18.49
C ALA A 448 8.25 13.72 -19.19
N ALA A 449 8.95 12.84 -18.49
CA ALA A 449 9.98 12.00 -19.10
C ALA A 449 9.38 11.02 -20.14
N TYR A 450 8.27 10.39 -19.83
CA TYR A 450 7.54 9.56 -20.79
C TYR A 450 7.10 10.38 -22.02
N GLU A 451 6.50 11.56 -21.80
CA GLU A 451 6.06 12.46 -22.87
C GLU A 451 7.22 12.91 -23.77
N ARG A 452 8.43 13.05 -23.21
CA ARG A 452 9.62 13.47 -23.94
C ARG A 452 10.33 12.34 -24.67
N TYR A 453 10.55 11.22 -23.99
CA TYR A 453 11.43 10.16 -24.50
C TYR A 453 10.68 9.03 -25.21
N ALA A 454 9.46 8.72 -24.78
CA ALA A 454 8.71 7.60 -25.33
C ALA A 454 7.64 8.02 -26.34
N LEU A 455 6.85 9.03 -25.98
CA LEU A 455 5.69 9.44 -26.78
C LEU A 455 6.03 9.90 -28.22
N PRO A 456 7.20 10.50 -28.54
CA PRO A 456 7.57 10.82 -29.93
C PRO A 456 7.72 9.59 -30.83
N HIS A 457 7.97 8.40 -30.26
CA HIS A 457 8.04 7.16 -31.02
C HIS A 457 6.63 6.63 -31.25
N GLY A 458 6.15 6.69 -32.48
CA GLY A 458 4.75 6.44 -32.85
C GLY A 458 4.20 5.06 -32.49
N GLU A 459 5.08 4.07 -32.39
CA GLU A 459 4.76 2.68 -32.01
C GLU A 459 4.56 2.46 -30.50
N VAL A 460 4.91 3.46 -29.69
CA VAL A 460 4.79 3.38 -28.24
C VAL A 460 3.36 3.70 -27.82
N GLY A 461 2.72 2.75 -27.14
CA GLY A 461 1.37 2.94 -26.61
C GLY A 461 1.28 4.07 -25.56
N PHE A 462 0.08 4.57 -25.34
CA PHE A 462 -0.19 5.64 -24.38
C PHE A 462 -0.45 5.08 -22.97
N THR A 463 0.18 5.71 -21.97
CA THR A 463 -0.06 5.36 -20.57
C THR A 463 0.04 6.57 -19.65
N ARG A 464 -0.65 6.53 -18.51
CA ARG A 464 -0.45 7.43 -17.38
C ARG A 464 0.01 6.71 -16.12
N ASP A 465 0.16 5.40 -16.21
CA ASP A 465 0.72 4.59 -15.14
C ASP A 465 2.21 4.90 -14.95
N LEU A 466 2.65 5.00 -13.71
CA LEU A 466 4.01 5.45 -13.42
C LEU A 466 5.06 4.41 -13.80
N TYR A 467 4.79 3.13 -13.54
CA TYR A 467 5.74 2.07 -13.90
C TYR A 467 5.90 1.97 -15.41
N HIS A 468 4.77 1.91 -16.13
CA HIS A 468 4.81 1.85 -17.59
C HIS A 468 5.42 3.12 -18.19
N SER A 469 5.18 4.29 -17.60
CA SER A 469 5.82 5.54 -18.03
C SER A 469 7.34 5.46 -17.89
N VAL A 470 7.86 4.97 -16.76
CA VAL A 470 9.31 4.76 -16.59
C VAL A 470 9.83 3.69 -17.54
N ARG A 471 9.12 2.56 -17.67
CA ARG A 471 9.52 1.45 -18.54
C ARG A 471 9.65 1.88 -19.99
N LEU A 472 8.67 2.61 -20.50
CA LEU A 472 8.67 3.08 -21.88
C LEU A 472 9.69 4.21 -22.11
N ALA A 473 9.80 5.16 -21.17
CA ALA A 473 10.85 6.19 -21.24
C ALA A 473 12.26 5.58 -21.24
N ALA A 474 12.49 4.54 -20.45
CA ALA A 474 13.78 3.87 -20.34
C ALA A 474 14.26 3.19 -21.63
N LEU A 475 13.38 2.91 -22.58
CA LEU A 475 13.77 2.36 -23.88
C LEU A 475 14.55 3.37 -24.72
N HIS A 476 14.30 4.67 -24.52
CA HIS A 476 14.81 5.75 -25.37
C HIS A 476 15.65 6.79 -24.61
N ALA A 477 15.57 6.82 -23.28
CA ALA A 477 16.30 7.75 -22.42
C ALA A 477 17.70 7.23 -22.06
N ASP A 478 18.59 8.13 -21.65
CA ASP A 478 19.92 7.80 -21.17
C ASP A 478 19.89 7.07 -19.82
N LEU A 479 21.04 6.45 -19.48
CA LEU A 479 21.19 5.67 -18.24
C LEU A 479 20.95 6.54 -16.98
N ASP A 480 21.47 7.77 -16.98
CA ASP A 480 21.39 8.63 -15.80
C ASP A 480 19.95 9.03 -15.50
N ILE A 481 19.19 9.47 -16.48
CA ILE A 481 17.79 9.81 -16.27
C ILE A 481 16.96 8.57 -15.98
N THR A 482 17.24 7.44 -16.63
CA THR A 482 16.53 6.16 -16.35
C THR A 482 16.72 5.73 -14.89
N SER A 483 17.93 5.87 -14.35
CA SER A 483 18.24 5.57 -12.95
C SER A 483 17.50 6.50 -11.99
N ASP A 484 17.44 7.79 -12.29
CA ASP A 484 16.71 8.76 -11.47
C ASP A 484 15.19 8.55 -11.56
N LEU A 485 14.64 8.20 -12.73
CA LEU A 485 13.23 7.85 -12.90
C LEU A 485 12.84 6.58 -12.14
N ALA A 486 13.68 5.55 -12.16
CA ALA A 486 13.48 4.34 -11.37
C ALA A 486 13.47 4.64 -9.86
N THR A 487 14.37 5.52 -9.42
CA THR A 487 14.40 5.99 -8.03
C THR A 487 13.15 6.79 -7.67
N ALA A 488 12.70 7.68 -8.56
CA ALA A 488 11.46 8.44 -8.40
C ALA A 488 10.23 7.52 -8.33
N LEU A 489 10.21 6.47 -9.14
CA LEU A 489 9.15 5.47 -9.11
C LEU A 489 9.08 4.78 -7.74
N VAL A 490 10.21 4.35 -7.18
CA VAL A 490 10.27 3.77 -5.83
C VAL A 490 9.70 4.74 -4.80
N VAL A 491 10.06 6.02 -4.85
CA VAL A 491 9.52 7.05 -3.95
C VAL A 491 8.01 7.21 -4.10
N CYS A 492 7.49 7.19 -5.32
CA CYS A 492 6.08 7.44 -5.60
C CYS A 492 5.15 6.26 -5.25
N VAL A 493 5.62 5.03 -5.45
CA VAL A 493 4.80 3.81 -5.33
C VAL A 493 4.97 3.18 -3.96
N HIS A 494 6.17 3.25 -3.42
CA HIS A 494 6.46 2.81 -2.08
C HIS A 494 5.90 3.85 -1.10
N SER A 495 4.71 3.64 -0.56
CA SER A 495 4.09 4.57 0.37
C SER A 495 4.85 4.60 1.71
N PRO A 496 5.60 5.66 1.99
CA PRO A 496 6.59 5.65 3.07
C PRO A 496 6.07 6.20 4.40
N LYS A 497 4.77 6.30 4.61
CA LYS A 497 4.18 6.97 5.78
C LYS A 497 4.67 6.52 7.17
N SER A 498 5.46 5.47 7.25
CA SER A 498 6.04 5.01 8.53
C SER A 498 7.57 5.12 8.61
N THR A 499 8.26 5.42 7.51
CA THR A 499 9.72 5.33 7.45
C THR A 499 10.43 6.62 7.02
N TYR A 500 9.71 7.57 6.43
CA TYR A 500 10.32 8.73 5.77
C TYR A 500 9.85 10.09 6.33
N GLY A 501 9.34 10.16 7.53
CA GLY A 501 9.11 11.44 8.22
C GLY A 501 10.38 12.25 8.46
N ASP A 502 11.49 11.85 7.83
CA ASP A 502 12.81 12.38 8.03
C ASP A 502 13.08 13.55 7.06
N LEU A 503 13.65 14.63 7.61
CA LEU A 503 14.18 15.77 6.86
C LEU A 503 15.15 15.33 5.74
N LEU A 504 15.91 14.26 5.97
CA LEU A 504 16.85 13.70 5.01
C LEU A 504 16.14 13.17 3.76
N TRP A 505 15.04 12.43 3.92
CA TRP A 505 14.26 11.93 2.79
C TRP A 505 13.69 13.07 1.93
N ARG A 506 13.15 14.12 2.56
CA ARG A 506 12.62 15.29 1.84
C ARG A 506 13.73 15.98 1.05
N ALA A 507 14.89 16.17 1.66
CA ALA A 507 16.04 16.77 1.00
C ALA A 507 16.53 15.94 -0.19
N GLN A 508 16.64 14.62 -0.04
CA GLN A 508 17.04 13.71 -1.12
C GLN A 508 16.01 13.66 -2.26
N SER A 509 14.71 13.61 -1.93
CA SER A 509 13.64 13.61 -2.93
C SER A 509 13.54 14.95 -3.67
N ALA A 510 13.75 16.07 -2.99
CA ALA A 510 13.83 17.39 -3.62
C ALA A 510 15.07 17.51 -4.53
N ALA A 511 16.20 16.97 -4.12
CA ALA A 511 17.40 16.91 -4.96
C ALA A 511 17.17 16.04 -6.21
N LEU A 512 16.48 14.91 -6.06
CA LEU A 512 16.07 14.04 -7.16
C LEU A 512 15.17 14.76 -8.17
N CYS A 513 14.18 15.52 -7.69
CA CYS A 513 13.34 16.35 -8.57
C CYS A 513 14.19 17.33 -9.40
N ARG A 514 15.16 18.02 -8.78
CA ARG A 514 16.04 18.98 -9.48
C ARG A 514 16.92 18.28 -10.51
N ARG A 515 17.49 17.12 -10.20
CA ARG A 515 18.31 16.35 -11.15
C ARG A 515 17.49 15.91 -12.35
N ILE A 516 16.31 15.33 -12.15
CA ILE A 516 15.44 14.93 -13.26
C ILE A 516 15.07 16.15 -14.13
N LEU A 517 14.76 17.30 -13.53
CA LEU A 517 14.48 18.52 -14.28
C LEU A 517 15.65 18.97 -15.17
N VAL A 518 16.88 18.85 -14.67
CA VAL A 518 18.09 19.17 -15.46
C VAL A 518 18.25 18.17 -16.62
N LEU A 519 18.04 16.89 -16.38
CA LEU A 519 18.19 15.85 -17.40
C LEU A 519 17.06 15.88 -18.45
N LEU A 520 15.92 16.50 -18.14
CA LEU A 520 14.82 16.71 -19.08
C LEU A 520 15.03 17.92 -20.01
N GLN A 521 16.04 18.75 -19.80
CA GLN A 521 16.37 19.89 -20.68
C GLN A 521 17.07 19.43 -21.94
#